data_fbd61826a6b3d476c722b908181885af
#
_entry.id   fbd61826a6b3d476c722b908181885af
#
_cell.length_a   1.000
_cell.length_b   1.000
_cell.length_c   1.000
_cell.angle_alpha   90.00
_cell.angle_beta   90.00
_cell.angle_gamma   90.00
#
_symmetry.space_group_name_H-M   'P 1'
#
loop_
_entity.id
_entity.type
_entity.pdbx_description
1 polymer ?
#
loop_
_entity_poly.entity_id
_entity_poly.type
_entity_poly.pdbx_seq_one_letter_code
_entity_poly.pdbx_strand_id
1 'polypeptide(L)'
;MDFYRLANKTNLKTGETYCYTDFEVVRSKDLMVRGKSFYAVWDHAHGLWSQDAYLLRQLVDDDVSRYATETDSHPLLLRSSDTGRWDKFQQYIRNLPDNSVELDCQLTFNSQVTRREDYASKRLSYDLRDDPPESYESLVSTLYDPRERAKLEWAIGSVLAGDTRLIQKFIVLYG
;
A
#
# COMPACT_ATOMS: atom_id res chain seq x y z
N MET A 1 -0.34 -13.46 -4.88
CA MET A 1 0.77 -12.82 -4.14
C MET A 1 1.95 -13.77 -4.07
N ASP A 2 3.17 -13.26 -3.90
CA ASP A 2 4.40 -14.06 -4.03
C ASP A 2 5.06 -14.47 -2.69
N PHE A 3 4.44 -14.18 -1.54
CA PHE A 3 5.03 -14.45 -0.23
C PHE A 3 4.44 -15.66 0.51
N TYR A 4 3.52 -16.39 -0.12
CA TYR A 4 2.98 -17.64 0.39
C TYR A 4 2.62 -18.60 -0.73
N ARG A 5 2.43 -19.87 -0.37
CA ARG A 5 1.83 -20.89 -1.22
C ARG A 5 0.55 -21.39 -0.58
N LEU A 6 -0.41 -21.78 -1.40
CA LEU A 6 -1.62 -22.46 -0.94
C LEU A 6 -1.35 -23.97 -0.91
N ALA A 7 -1.68 -24.61 0.20
CA ALA A 7 -1.45 -26.04 0.40
C ALA A 7 -2.64 -26.68 1.10
N ASN A 8 -2.87 -27.95 0.80
CA ASN A 8 -3.90 -28.75 1.44
C ASN A 8 -3.27 -29.77 2.40
N LYS A 9 -3.96 -30.01 3.52
CA LYS A 9 -3.59 -31.06 4.48
C LYS A 9 -4.85 -31.81 4.91
N THR A 10 -4.84 -33.14 4.75
CA THR A 10 -5.92 -33.99 5.21
C THR A 10 -5.67 -34.45 6.64
N ASN A 11 -6.66 -34.30 7.49
CA ASN A 11 -6.65 -34.87 8.83
C ASN A 11 -6.94 -36.37 8.74
N LEU A 12 -5.95 -37.20 9.07
CA LEU A 12 -6.05 -38.67 8.96
C LEU A 12 -7.10 -39.28 9.88
N LYS A 13 -7.54 -38.56 10.93
CA LYS A 13 -8.55 -39.06 11.88
C LYS A 13 -9.99 -38.78 11.42
N THR A 14 -10.22 -37.57 10.84
CA THR A 14 -11.57 -37.15 10.42
C THR A 14 -11.79 -37.33 8.92
N GLY A 15 -10.75 -37.46 8.12
CA GLY A 15 -10.81 -37.47 6.66
C GLY A 15 -10.99 -36.08 6.04
N GLU A 16 -11.14 -35.04 6.86
CA GLU A 16 -11.36 -33.67 6.38
C GLU A 16 -10.08 -33.07 5.81
N THR A 17 -10.19 -32.37 4.71
CA THR A 17 -9.09 -31.63 4.06
C THR A 17 -9.18 -30.15 4.35
N TYR A 18 -8.07 -29.57 4.76
CA TYR A 18 -7.95 -28.14 5.10
C TYR A 18 -7.00 -27.46 4.14
N CYS A 19 -7.41 -26.31 3.61
CA CYS A 19 -6.57 -25.42 2.83
C CYS A 19 -5.94 -24.36 3.74
N TYR A 20 -4.66 -24.06 3.55
CA TYR A 20 -3.95 -23.06 4.33
C TYR A 20 -2.84 -22.39 3.53
N THR A 21 -2.35 -21.25 4.05
CA THR A 21 -1.15 -20.58 3.55
C THR A 21 0.11 -21.20 4.13
N ASP A 22 1.10 -21.47 3.30
CA ASP A 22 2.45 -21.85 3.71
C ASP A 22 3.43 -20.70 3.42
N PHE A 23 4.10 -20.23 4.48
CA PHE A 23 4.99 -19.07 4.44
C PHE A 23 6.45 -19.54 4.42
N GLU A 24 6.95 -19.87 3.23
CA GLU A 24 8.32 -20.36 3.06
C GLU A 24 9.22 -19.41 2.23
N VAL A 25 8.67 -18.35 1.69
CA VAL A 25 9.39 -17.44 0.79
C VAL A 25 10.34 -16.55 1.58
N VAL A 26 11.61 -16.52 1.22
CA VAL A 26 12.64 -15.71 1.89
C VAL A 26 12.64 -14.26 1.42
N ARG A 27 12.17 -13.99 0.21
CA ARG A 27 12.08 -12.65 -0.37
C ARG A 27 10.79 -12.52 -1.16
N SER A 28 10.07 -11.46 -0.91
CA SER A 28 8.84 -11.13 -1.62
C SER A 28 8.97 -9.77 -2.31
N LYS A 29 8.31 -9.63 -3.46
CA LYS A 29 8.13 -8.36 -4.14
C LYS A 29 6.79 -7.71 -3.80
N ASP A 30 5.85 -8.47 -3.24
CA ASP A 30 4.50 -8.03 -2.88
C ASP A 30 4.38 -7.68 -1.39
N LEU A 31 5.42 -7.93 -0.59
CA LEU A 31 5.41 -7.69 0.86
C LEU A 31 6.62 -6.87 1.29
N MET A 32 6.39 -5.80 2.01
CA MET A 32 7.42 -5.00 2.68
C MET A 32 7.41 -5.24 4.18
N VAL A 33 8.62 -5.36 4.72
CA VAL A 33 8.89 -5.56 6.14
C VAL A 33 9.82 -4.44 6.63
N ARG A 34 9.51 -3.85 7.78
CA ARG A 34 10.32 -2.84 8.46
C ARG A 34 10.39 -3.15 9.95
N GLY A 35 11.60 -3.25 10.49
CA GLY A 35 11.81 -3.55 11.92
C GLY A 35 11.19 -4.89 12.34
N LYS A 36 11.29 -5.92 11.49
CA LYS A 36 10.69 -7.25 11.69
C LYS A 36 9.16 -7.24 11.86
N SER A 37 8.51 -6.24 11.33
CA SER A 37 7.07 -6.07 11.34
C SER A 37 6.54 -5.82 9.94
N PHE A 38 5.26 -6.11 9.72
CA PHE A 38 4.57 -5.75 8.48
C PHE A 38 4.66 -4.23 8.27
N TYR A 39 5.02 -3.84 7.05
CA TYR A 39 5.05 -2.44 6.65
C TYR A 39 4.03 -2.13 5.57
N ALA A 40 4.05 -2.87 4.45
CA ALA A 40 3.10 -2.69 3.37
C ALA A 40 2.95 -3.95 2.52
N VAL A 41 1.81 -4.09 1.86
CA VAL A 41 1.48 -5.12 0.87
C VAL A 41 1.07 -4.49 -0.44
N TRP A 42 1.48 -5.10 -1.55
CA TRP A 42 1.05 -4.68 -2.88
C TRP A 42 -0.35 -5.19 -3.19
N ASP A 43 -1.27 -4.26 -3.42
CA ASP A 43 -2.63 -4.57 -3.88
C ASP A 43 -2.63 -4.60 -5.41
N HIS A 44 -2.68 -5.80 -5.98
CA HIS A 44 -2.71 -6.01 -7.43
C HIS A 44 -3.99 -5.47 -8.10
N ALA A 45 -5.10 -5.40 -7.37
CA ALA A 45 -6.37 -4.93 -7.91
C ALA A 45 -6.37 -3.41 -8.13
N HIS A 46 -5.77 -2.68 -7.19
CA HIS A 46 -5.72 -1.22 -7.22
C HIS A 46 -4.38 -0.68 -7.74
N GLY A 47 -3.34 -1.53 -7.83
CA GLY A 47 -2.00 -1.11 -8.21
C GLY A 47 -1.39 -0.11 -7.22
N LEU A 48 -1.55 -0.35 -5.92
CA LEU A 48 -1.08 0.52 -4.84
C LEU A 48 -0.48 -0.31 -3.70
N TRP A 49 0.44 0.28 -2.97
CA TRP A 49 0.91 -0.26 -1.71
C TRP A 49 -0.04 0.10 -0.57
N SER A 50 -0.41 -0.85 0.26
CA SER A 50 -1.24 -0.62 1.43
C SER A 50 -0.49 -0.96 2.72
N GLN A 51 -0.54 -0.06 3.69
CA GLN A 51 -0.03 -0.27 5.05
C GLN A 51 -1.08 -0.86 5.99
N ASP A 52 -2.25 -1.17 5.47
CA ASP A 52 -3.35 -1.74 6.26
C ASP A 52 -3.20 -3.25 6.40
N ALA A 53 -2.93 -3.70 7.62
CA ALA A 53 -2.86 -5.11 7.97
C ALA A 53 -4.22 -5.84 7.84
N TYR A 54 -5.34 -5.10 7.88
CA TYR A 54 -6.65 -5.68 7.64
C TYR A 54 -6.82 -6.05 6.16
N LEU A 55 -6.45 -5.14 5.26
CA LEU A 55 -6.46 -5.42 3.82
C LEU A 55 -5.54 -6.60 3.48
N LEU A 56 -4.34 -6.67 4.07
CA LEU A 56 -3.46 -7.81 3.90
C LEU A 56 -4.17 -9.13 4.24
N ARG A 57 -4.84 -9.19 5.40
CA ARG A 57 -5.56 -10.40 5.82
C ARG A 57 -6.68 -10.75 4.84
N GLN A 58 -7.43 -9.74 4.40
CA GLN A 58 -8.52 -9.93 3.44
C GLN A 58 -8.00 -10.51 2.12
N LEU A 59 -6.97 -9.92 1.53
CA LEU A 59 -6.39 -10.38 0.27
C LEU A 59 -5.91 -11.84 0.34
N VAL A 60 -5.26 -12.22 1.43
CA VAL A 60 -4.80 -13.60 1.64
C VAL A 60 -5.99 -14.55 1.86
N ASP A 61 -6.95 -14.15 2.67
CA ASP A 61 -8.12 -14.97 3.00
C ASP A 61 -9.03 -15.19 1.79
N ASP A 62 -9.12 -14.21 0.88
CA ASP A 62 -9.86 -14.35 -0.38
C ASP A 62 -9.19 -15.38 -1.29
N ASP A 63 -7.85 -15.38 -1.38
CA ASP A 63 -7.10 -16.40 -2.13
C ASP A 63 -7.29 -17.81 -1.51
N VAL A 64 -7.21 -17.92 -0.18
CA VAL A 64 -7.42 -19.20 0.54
C VAL A 64 -8.85 -19.71 0.32
N SER A 65 -9.85 -18.83 0.40
CA SER A 65 -11.26 -19.18 0.23
C SER A 65 -11.57 -19.66 -1.19
N ARG A 66 -11.00 -18.98 -2.19
CA ARG A 66 -11.12 -19.39 -3.59
C ARG A 66 -10.52 -20.77 -3.83
N TYR A 67 -9.27 -20.98 -3.41
CA TYR A 67 -8.59 -22.26 -3.56
C TYR A 67 -9.25 -23.39 -2.78
N ALA A 68 -9.78 -23.10 -1.60
CA ALA A 68 -10.54 -24.07 -0.81
C ALA A 68 -11.81 -24.56 -1.54
N THR A 69 -12.51 -23.64 -2.23
CA THR A 69 -13.66 -23.98 -3.06
C THR A 69 -13.26 -24.83 -4.26
N GLU A 70 -12.14 -24.53 -4.92
CA GLU A 70 -11.64 -25.30 -6.06
C GLU A 70 -11.19 -26.72 -5.69
N THR A 71 -10.72 -26.91 -4.44
CA THR A 71 -10.17 -28.18 -3.96
C THR A 71 -11.08 -28.95 -3.00
N ASP A 72 -12.32 -28.48 -2.81
CA ASP A 72 -13.29 -29.06 -1.87
C ASP A 72 -12.70 -29.25 -0.46
N SER A 73 -12.12 -28.18 0.07
CA SER A 73 -11.42 -28.18 1.36
C SER A 73 -11.91 -27.08 2.28
N HIS A 74 -11.62 -27.18 3.58
CA HIS A 74 -12.01 -26.17 4.59
C HIS A 74 -10.92 -25.08 4.68
N PRO A 75 -11.25 -23.79 4.51
CA PRO A 75 -10.27 -22.73 4.54
C PRO A 75 -9.78 -22.40 5.96
N LEU A 76 -8.47 -22.38 6.19
CA LEU A 76 -7.86 -21.88 7.42
C LEU A 76 -7.42 -20.42 7.21
N LEU A 77 -8.27 -19.48 7.59
CA LEU A 77 -8.12 -18.05 7.33
C LEU A 77 -7.16 -17.38 8.30
N LEU A 78 -6.45 -16.33 7.85
CA LEU A 78 -5.61 -15.49 8.71
C LEU A 78 -6.42 -14.71 9.75
N ARG A 79 -7.63 -14.28 9.40
CA ARG A 79 -8.51 -13.54 10.31
C ARG A 79 -9.15 -14.40 11.39
N SER A 80 -9.15 -15.73 11.25
CA SER A 80 -9.71 -16.61 12.25
C SER A 80 -8.75 -16.78 13.43
N SER A 81 -9.19 -16.39 14.63
CA SER A 81 -8.41 -16.51 15.87
C SER A 81 -8.07 -17.96 16.22
N ASP A 82 -8.93 -18.91 15.81
CA ASP A 82 -8.83 -20.31 16.22
C ASP A 82 -7.78 -21.09 15.43
N THR A 83 -7.32 -20.55 14.30
CA THR A 83 -6.41 -21.28 13.40
C THR A 83 -4.93 -21.07 13.70
N GLY A 84 -4.58 -20.05 14.48
CA GLY A 84 -3.18 -19.63 14.74
C GLY A 84 -2.42 -19.21 13.48
N ARG A 85 -3.12 -18.96 12.34
CA ARG A 85 -2.48 -18.64 11.06
C ARG A 85 -1.86 -17.25 11.07
N TRP A 86 -2.49 -16.30 11.75
CA TRP A 86 -1.94 -14.97 11.93
C TRP A 86 -0.62 -14.98 12.71
N ASP A 87 -0.51 -15.77 13.77
CA ASP A 87 0.72 -15.89 14.55
C ASP A 87 1.85 -16.50 13.71
N LYS A 88 1.55 -17.50 12.86
CA LYS A 88 2.51 -18.05 11.92
C LYS A 88 2.99 -17.03 10.91
N PHE A 89 2.09 -16.19 10.38
CA PHE A 89 2.45 -15.09 9.52
C PHE A 89 3.37 -14.08 10.23
N GLN A 90 3.06 -13.72 11.46
CA GLN A 90 3.92 -12.82 12.26
C GLN A 90 5.31 -13.42 12.54
N GLN A 91 5.39 -14.71 12.82
CA GLN A 91 6.67 -15.41 12.98
C GLN A 91 7.46 -15.41 11.67
N TYR A 92 6.80 -15.65 10.55
CA TYR A 92 7.41 -15.59 9.23
C TYR A 92 8.01 -14.21 8.95
N ILE A 93 7.27 -13.12 9.18
CA ILE A 93 7.75 -11.75 8.97
C ILE A 93 9.01 -11.46 9.78
N ARG A 94 9.09 -11.93 11.04
CA ARG A 94 10.26 -11.72 11.91
C ARG A 94 11.55 -12.32 11.36
N ASN A 95 11.44 -13.33 10.50
CA ASN A 95 12.57 -14.02 9.86
C ASN A 95 12.94 -13.41 8.50
N LEU A 96 12.13 -12.47 7.97
CA LEU A 96 12.43 -11.80 6.72
C LEU A 96 13.41 -10.63 6.95
N PRO A 97 14.30 -10.36 5.97
CA PRO A 97 15.09 -9.14 5.98
C PRO A 97 14.20 -7.92 5.76
N ASP A 98 14.56 -6.80 6.37
CA ASP A 98 13.92 -5.53 6.11
C ASP A 98 14.14 -5.14 4.64
N ASN A 99 13.05 -4.81 3.95
CA ASN A 99 13.04 -4.45 2.53
C ASN A 99 12.13 -3.25 2.24
N SER A 100 11.73 -2.52 3.27
CA SER A 100 10.82 -1.38 3.11
C SER A 100 11.51 -0.21 2.43
N VAL A 101 10.77 0.43 1.54
CA VAL A 101 11.10 1.69 0.88
C VAL A 101 10.09 2.74 1.34
N GLU A 102 10.49 4.01 1.37
CA GLU A 102 9.58 5.12 1.68
C GLU A 102 8.49 5.20 0.61
N LEU A 103 7.23 5.27 1.05
CA LEU A 103 6.08 5.36 0.14
C LEU A 103 5.76 6.83 -0.17
N ASP A 104 5.16 7.05 -1.33
CA ASP A 104 4.64 8.35 -1.77
C ASP A 104 5.70 9.46 -1.87
N CYS A 105 6.96 9.11 -2.18
CA CYS A 105 7.99 10.09 -2.49
C CYS A 105 7.70 10.89 -3.77
N GLN A 106 6.84 10.36 -4.62
CA GLN A 106 6.35 11.03 -5.83
C GLN A 106 4.82 11.09 -5.82
N LEU A 107 4.27 12.19 -6.33
CA LEU A 107 2.83 12.33 -6.49
C LEU A 107 2.34 11.40 -7.60
N THR A 108 1.24 10.71 -7.32
CA THR A 108 0.56 9.86 -8.27
C THR A 108 -0.85 10.39 -8.53
N PHE A 109 -1.21 10.52 -9.80
CA PHE A 109 -2.51 11.06 -10.23
C PHE A 109 -3.46 9.94 -10.66
N ASN A 110 -4.77 10.25 -10.70
CA ASN A 110 -5.81 9.25 -10.97
C ASN A 110 -5.62 8.53 -12.31
N SER A 111 -5.21 9.22 -13.35
CA SER A 111 -4.98 8.67 -14.70
C SER A 111 -3.71 7.83 -14.84
N GLN A 112 -2.84 7.81 -13.83
CA GLN A 112 -1.58 7.08 -13.91
C GLN A 112 -1.74 5.62 -13.53
N VAL A 113 -1.19 4.73 -14.36
CA VAL A 113 -1.02 3.31 -14.04
C VAL A 113 0.24 3.17 -13.21
N THR A 114 0.08 2.76 -11.96
CA THR A 114 1.19 2.54 -11.02
C THR A 114 1.74 1.13 -11.09
N ARG A 115 3.06 1.02 -10.90
CA ARG A 115 3.80 -0.23 -10.75
C ARG A 115 4.31 -0.35 -9.32
N ARG A 116 4.73 -1.54 -8.91
CA ARG A 116 5.31 -1.75 -7.56
C ARG A 116 6.49 -0.82 -7.27
N GLU A 117 7.31 -0.59 -8.27
CA GLU A 117 8.52 0.22 -8.22
C GLU A 117 8.26 1.73 -8.07
N ASP A 118 7.03 2.17 -8.27
CA ASP A 118 6.62 3.58 -8.07
C ASP A 118 6.37 3.89 -6.59
N TYR A 119 6.28 2.85 -5.75
CA TYR A 119 6.10 2.96 -4.29
C TYR A 119 4.96 3.90 -3.86
N ALA A 120 3.88 3.91 -4.64
CA ALA A 120 2.70 4.73 -4.38
C ALA A 120 1.72 3.98 -3.45
N SER A 121 1.25 4.63 -2.38
CA SER A 121 0.18 4.12 -1.52
C SER A 121 -1.16 4.81 -1.73
N LYS A 122 -1.16 5.92 -2.47
CA LYS A 122 -2.35 6.72 -2.76
C LYS A 122 -2.26 7.34 -4.15
N ARG A 123 -3.44 7.69 -4.69
CA ARG A 123 -3.57 8.52 -5.89
C ARG A 123 -4.37 9.76 -5.55
N LEU A 124 -3.97 10.87 -6.12
CA LEU A 124 -4.77 12.08 -6.11
C LEU A 124 -6.03 11.83 -6.99
N SER A 125 -7.18 12.32 -6.54
CA SER A 125 -8.48 12.07 -7.18
C SER A 125 -8.70 12.80 -8.51
N TYR A 126 -7.71 13.53 -8.99
CA TYR A 126 -7.75 14.29 -10.25
C TYR A 126 -6.58 13.90 -11.15
N ASP A 127 -6.75 14.19 -12.44
CA ASP A 127 -5.76 13.93 -13.47
C ASP A 127 -4.77 15.09 -13.58
N LEU A 128 -3.51 14.76 -13.84
CA LEU A 128 -2.55 15.76 -14.28
C LEU A 128 -2.88 16.17 -15.70
N ARG A 129 -3.01 17.47 -15.93
CA ARG A 129 -3.27 18.07 -17.25
C ARG A 129 -2.16 19.03 -17.60
N ASP A 130 -1.79 19.05 -18.87
CA ASP A 130 -0.81 20.00 -19.43
C ASP A 130 -1.48 21.29 -19.93
N ASP A 131 -2.79 21.47 -19.63
CA ASP A 131 -3.52 22.68 -20.00
C ASP A 131 -2.94 23.90 -19.28
N PRO A 132 -2.66 25.00 -19.98
CA PRO A 132 -2.19 26.20 -19.32
C PRO A 132 -3.25 26.73 -18.34
N PRO A 133 -2.90 26.99 -17.09
CA PRO A 133 -3.84 27.46 -16.07
C PRO A 133 -4.12 28.95 -16.20
N GLU A 134 -4.71 29.39 -17.33
CA GLU A 134 -4.88 30.78 -17.69
C GLU A 134 -5.52 31.63 -16.58
N SER A 135 -6.58 31.13 -15.94
CA SER A 135 -7.25 31.85 -14.86
C SER A 135 -6.36 32.03 -13.64
N TYR A 136 -5.56 31.00 -13.31
CA TYR A 136 -4.60 31.05 -12.21
C TYR A 136 -3.47 32.02 -12.55
N GLU A 137 -2.90 31.95 -13.75
CA GLU A 137 -1.83 32.82 -14.23
C GLU A 137 -2.27 34.31 -14.18
N SER A 138 -3.46 34.60 -14.70
CA SER A 138 -4.01 35.94 -14.67
C SER A 138 -4.20 36.49 -13.25
N LEU A 139 -4.72 35.66 -12.34
CA LEU A 139 -4.94 36.06 -10.96
C LEU A 139 -3.64 36.29 -10.21
N VAL A 140 -2.73 35.27 -10.27
CA VAL A 140 -1.51 35.28 -9.45
C VAL A 140 -0.52 36.34 -9.93
N SER A 141 -0.40 36.56 -11.25
CA SER A 141 0.45 37.63 -11.80
C SER A 141 -0.03 39.06 -11.45
N THR A 142 -1.32 39.20 -11.15
CA THR A 142 -1.87 40.47 -10.71
C THR A 142 -1.64 40.75 -9.23
N LEU A 143 -1.64 39.70 -8.40
CA LEU A 143 -1.61 39.82 -6.94
C LEU A 143 -0.20 39.69 -6.34
N TYR A 144 0.71 39.00 -6.99
CA TYR A 144 2.01 38.66 -6.44
C TYR A 144 3.15 38.96 -7.41
N ASP A 145 4.26 39.46 -6.88
CA ASP A 145 5.49 39.50 -7.63
C ASP A 145 6.07 38.06 -7.86
N PRO A 146 7.02 37.86 -8.79
CA PRO A 146 7.52 36.53 -9.12
C PRO A 146 8.13 35.78 -7.92
N ARG A 147 8.70 36.48 -6.94
CA ARG A 147 9.32 35.89 -5.76
C ARG A 147 8.27 35.44 -4.74
N GLU A 148 7.23 36.23 -4.55
CA GLU A 148 6.11 35.88 -3.69
C GLU A 148 5.28 34.75 -4.29
N ARG A 149 5.05 34.80 -5.60
CA ARG A 149 4.43 33.72 -6.34
C ARG A 149 5.16 32.39 -6.16
N ALA A 150 6.46 32.36 -6.32
CA ALA A 150 7.25 31.13 -6.14
C ALA A 150 7.11 30.54 -4.73
N LYS A 151 6.99 31.38 -3.70
CA LYS A 151 6.72 30.95 -2.32
C LYS A 151 5.33 30.34 -2.16
N LEU A 152 4.31 30.97 -2.77
CA LEU A 152 2.94 30.48 -2.75
C LEU A 152 2.83 29.11 -3.44
N GLU A 153 3.41 28.99 -4.63
CA GLU A 153 3.41 27.73 -5.40
C GLU A 153 4.16 26.62 -4.67
N TRP A 154 5.31 26.94 -4.07
CA TRP A 154 6.02 26.00 -3.21
C TRP A 154 5.18 25.55 -2.02
N ALA A 155 4.45 26.47 -1.40
CA ALA A 155 3.58 26.17 -0.28
C ALA A 155 2.43 25.22 -0.66
N ILE A 156 1.74 25.53 -1.76
CA ILE A 156 0.68 24.66 -2.31
C ILE A 156 1.25 23.27 -2.65
N GLY A 157 2.38 23.23 -3.35
CA GLY A 157 3.06 21.99 -3.71
C GLY A 157 3.44 21.15 -2.50
N SER A 158 3.91 21.77 -1.42
CA SER A 158 4.30 21.07 -0.19
C SER A 158 3.11 20.42 0.53
N VAL A 159 1.94 21.05 0.48
CA VAL A 159 0.69 20.48 1.03
C VAL A 159 0.24 19.29 0.19
N LEU A 160 0.27 19.42 -1.13
CA LEU A 160 -0.11 18.33 -2.05
C LEU A 160 0.84 17.12 -1.93
N ALA A 161 2.14 17.36 -1.80
CA ALA A 161 3.13 16.32 -1.60
C ALA A 161 3.03 15.62 -0.24
N GLY A 162 2.38 16.25 0.74
CA GLY A 162 2.29 15.73 2.11
C GLY A 162 3.56 15.95 2.95
N ASP A 163 4.46 16.82 2.49
CA ASP A 163 5.77 17.10 3.13
C ASP A 163 5.69 18.03 4.36
N THR A 164 4.50 18.39 4.76
CA THR A 164 4.26 19.33 5.88
C THR A 164 4.93 18.91 7.18
N ARG A 165 5.07 17.60 7.43
CA ARG A 165 5.79 17.07 8.60
C ARG A 165 7.29 17.34 8.56
N LEU A 166 7.90 17.30 7.37
CA LEU A 166 9.34 17.55 7.17
C LEU A 166 9.65 19.04 7.21
N ILE A 167 8.76 19.84 6.68
CA ILE A 167 8.95 21.29 6.54
C ILE A 167 8.76 22.01 7.88
N GLN A 168 7.82 21.56 8.72
CA GLN A 168 7.52 22.12 10.06
C GLN A 168 7.36 23.65 10.08
N LYS A 169 6.81 24.23 9.01
CA LYS A 169 6.55 25.67 8.86
C LYS A 169 5.06 25.89 8.63
N PHE A 170 4.58 27.00 9.10
CA PHE A 170 3.26 27.48 8.78
C PHE A 170 3.37 28.74 7.89
N ILE A 171 2.37 28.91 7.03
CA ILE A 171 2.31 30.02 6.10
C ILE A 171 1.23 30.98 6.58
N VAL A 172 1.58 32.23 6.67
CA VAL A 172 0.64 33.31 6.99
C VAL A 172 0.50 34.17 5.75
N LEU A 173 -0.74 34.25 5.24
CA LEU A 173 -1.11 35.20 4.21
C LEU A 173 -1.77 36.38 4.92
N TYR A 174 -1.24 37.59 4.71
CA TYR A 174 -1.83 38.79 5.22
C TYR A 174 -1.88 39.85 4.09
N GLY A 175 -2.96 40.58 4.01
CA GLY A 175 -3.19 41.67 3.06
C GLY A 175 -3.34 42.99 3.77
#